data_088e6bed8be350886eda11dddf472ecd
#
_entry.id   088e6bed8be350886eda11dddf472ecd
#
_cell.length_a   1.000
_cell.length_b   1.000
_cell.length_c   1.000
_cell.angle_alpha   90.00
_cell.angle_beta   90.00
_cell.angle_gamma   90.00
#
_symmetry.space_group_name_H-M   'P 1'
#
loop_
_entity.id
_entity.type
_entity.pdbx_description
1 polymer ?
#
loop_
_entity_poly.entity_id
_entity_poly.type
_entity_poly.pdbx_seq_one_letter_code
_entity_poly.pdbx_strand_id
1 'polypeptide(L)'
;LGGGEEKDIFQRIYNKKLHVLYVPDAIVYHSVPIKRTKVSFIRKQAIGTGKGEYIRVKNEGTMSLAKRILQEILKWCISLVLLFWYFIILKYEKGWMIIRFRYWVTKGLINFKI
;
A
#
# COMPACT_ATOMS: atom_id res chain seq x y z
N LEU A 1 -1.13 13.72 0.14
CA LEU A 1 -1.59 12.92 -0.98
C LEU A 1 -1.04 11.50 -0.75
N GLY A 2 -1.87 10.56 -0.35
CA GLY A 2 -1.48 9.17 -0.11
C GLY A 2 -1.78 8.35 -1.36
N GLY A 3 -0.81 7.66 -1.93
CA GLY A 3 -0.93 6.85 -3.13
C GLY A 3 -2.20 5.99 -3.18
N GLY A 4 -3.04 6.28 -4.10
CA GLY A 4 -4.35 5.65 -4.33
C GLY A 4 -5.15 6.39 -5.40
N GLU A 5 -4.68 7.57 -5.78
CA GLU A 5 -5.30 8.42 -6.79
C GLU A 5 -5.40 7.70 -8.15
N GLU A 6 -4.37 6.95 -8.52
CA GLU A 6 -4.35 6.16 -9.75
C GLU A 6 -5.44 5.08 -9.74
N LYS A 7 -5.62 4.37 -8.61
CA LYS A 7 -6.68 3.37 -8.48
C LYS A 7 -8.07 3.98 -8.62
N ASP A 8 -8.29 5.16 -8.04
CA ASP A 8 -9.56 5.86 -8.13
C ASP A 8 -9.86 6.27 -9.59
N ILE A 9 -8.86 6.79 -10.30
CA ILE A 9 -8.98 7.12 -11.73
C ILE A 9 -9.36 5.87 -12.54
N PHE A 10 -8.63 4.76 -12.39
CA PHE A 10 -8.92 3.53 -13.10
C PHE A 10 -10.31 2.97 -12.74
N GLN A 11 -10.73 3.06 -11.47
CA GLN A 11 -12.06 2.63 -11.06
C GLN A 11 -13.16 3.48 -11.71
N ARG A 12 -12.96 4.79 -11.83
CA ARG A 12 -13.90 5.68 -12.52
C ARG A 12 -13.98 5.38 -14.02
N ILE A 13 -12.83 5.13 -14.66
CA ILE A 13 -12.77 4.73 -16.07
C ILE A 13 -13.53 3.42 -16.28
N TYR A 14 -13.28 2.42 -15.43
CA TYR A 14 -13.96 1.14 -15.47
C TYR A 14 -15.48 1.27 -15.30
N ASN A 15 -15.92 2.04 -14.30
CA ASN A 15 -17.35 2.26 -14.02
C ASN A 15 -18.07 2.96 -15.18
N LYS A 16 -17.36 3.81 -15.92
CA LYS A 16 -17.88 4.48 -17.12
C LYS A 16 -17.78 3.65 -18.39
N LYS A 17 -17.28 2.40 -18.30
CA LYS A 17 -17.03 1.50 -19.43
C LYS A 17 -16.15 2.13 -20.53
N LEU A 18 -15.22 2.99 -20.13
CA LEU A 18 -14.26 3.60 -21.03
C LEU A 18 -13.06 2.66 -21.23
N HIS A 19 -12.43 2.75 -22.40
CA HIS A 19 -11.24 1.97 -22.71
C HIS A 19 -9.97 2.72 -22.30
N VAL A 20 -8.99 1.96 -21.81
CA VAL A 20 -7.64 2.46 -21.55
C VAL A 20 -6.74 1.97 -22.66
N LEU A 21 -6.10 2.89 -23.37
CA LEU A 21 -5.16 2.57 -24.44
C LEU A 21 -3.73 2.62 -23.88
N TYR A 22 -2.99 1.55 -24.06
CA TYR A 22 -1.56 1.56 -23.78
C TYR A 22 -0.80 2.12 -25.00
N VAL A 23 -0.03 3.18 -24.79
CA VAL A 23 0.78 3.84 -25.82
C VAL A 23 2.25 3.61 -25.48
N PRO A 24 2.95 2.66 -26.15
CA PRO A 24 4.32 2.28 -25.81
C PRO A 24 5.33 3.43 -26.02
N ASP A 25 5.05 4.34 -26.94
CA ASP A 25 5.92 5.47 -27.23
C ASP A 25 5.74 6.67 -26.27
N ALA A 26 4.74 6.61 -25.38
CA ALA A 26 4.53 7.64 -24.38
C ALA A 26 5.48 7.44 -23.19
N ILE A 27 6.75 7.82 -23.36
CA ILE A 27 7.80 7.69 -22.36
C ILE A 27 7.76 8.90 -21.42
N VAL A 28 7.62 8.65 -20.13
CA VAL A 28 7.64 9.69 -19.07
C VAL A 28 8.82 9.43 -18.15
N TYR A 29 9.70 10.43 -18.01
CA TYR A 29 10.78 10.40 -17.04
C TYR A 29 10.30 10.90 -15.67
N HIS A 30 10.36 10.04 -14.67
CA HIS A 30 9.95 10.38 -13.32
C HIS A 30 11.17 10.64 -12.42
N SER A 31 11.34 11.89 -12.01
CA SER A 31 12.36 12.25 -11.02
C SER A 31 11.88 11.95 -9.61
N VAL A 32 12.63 11.10 -8.90
CA VAL A 32 12.36 10.78 -7.50
C VAL A 32 13.29 11.59 -6.60
N PRO A 33 12.79 12.61 -5.89
CA PRO A 33 13.63 13.40 -4.98
C PRO A 33 14.21 12.52 -3.86
N ILE A 34 15.44 12.77 -3.44
CA ILE A 34 16.13 12.05 -2.35
C ILE A 34 15.30 12.03 -1.06
N LYS A 35 14.48 13.05 -0.82
CA LYS A 35 13.55 13.09 0.33
C LYS A 35 12.61 11.88 0.39
N ARG A 36 12.26 11.29 -0.77
CA ARG A 36 11.36 10.12 -0.86
C ARG A 36 12.04 8.79 -0.48
N THR A 37 13.36 8.74 -0.42
CA THR A 37 14.12 7.55 0.03
C THR A 37 14.27 7.48 1.55
N LYS A 38 13.96 8.56 2.28
CA LYS A 38 14.05 8.59 3.73
C LYS A 38 12.98 7.73 4.40
N VAL A 39 13.35 7.02 5.45
CA VAL A 39 12.44 6.17 6.25
C VAL A 39 11.22 6.95 6.77
N SER A 40 11.42 8.23 7.14
CA SER A 40 10.34 9.11 7.58
C SER A 40 9.28 9.34 6.49
N PHE A 41 9.69 9.47 5.23
CA PHE A 41 8.78 9.58 4.11
C PHE A 41 8.04 8.26 3.86
N ILE A 42 8.76 7.13 3.84
CA ILE A 42 8.17 5.79 3.66
C ILE A 42 7.13 5.51 4.75
N ARG A 43 7.43 5.85 6.02
CA ARG A 43 6.49 5.74 7.13
C ARG A 43 5.22 6.57 6.90
N LYS A 44 5.37 7.83 6.51
CA LYS A 44 4.23 8.72 6.23
C LYS A 44 3.37 8.18 5.09
N GLN A 45 4.01 7.70 4.04
CA GLN A 45 3.35 7.09 2.89
C GLN A 45 2.58 5.81 3.29
N ALA A 46 3.22 4.91 4.05
CA ALA A 46 2.59 3.67 4.51
C ALA A 46 1.34 3.93 5.38
N ILE A 47 1.43 4.87 6.33
CA ILE A 47 0.28 5.28 7.15
C ILE A 47 -0.82 5.89 6.27
N GLY A 48 -0.45 6.75 5.31
CA GLY A 48 -1.39 7.34 4.35
C GLY A 48 -2.12 6.29 3.51
N THR A 49 -1.40 5.27 3.03
CA THR A 49 -1.98 4.14 2.30
C THR A 49 -3.00 3.39 3.17
N GLY A 50 -2.65 3.09 4.44
CA GLY A 50 -3.58 2.43 5.37
C GLY A 50 -4.86 3.23 5.59
N LYS A 51 -4.74 4.55 5.79
CA LYS A 51 -5.90 5.45 5.95
C LYS A 51 -6.78 5.48 4.71
N GLY A 52 -6.19 5.62 3.52
CA GLY A 52 -6.92 5.63 2.25
C GLY A 52 -7.70 4.33 2.03
N GLU A 53 -7.08 3.19 2.32
CA GLU A 53 -7.76 1.88 2.23
C GLU A 53 -8.93 1.77 3.23
N TYR A 54 -8.77 2.27 4.45
CA TYR A 54 -9.87 2.28 5.44
C TYR A 54 -11.08 3.06 4.94
N ILE A 55 -10.85 4.29 4.43
CA ILE A 55 -11.93 5.14 3.90
C ILE A 55 -12.66 4.44 2.76
N ARG A 56 -11.90 3.86 1.82
CA ARG A 56 -12.45 3.14 0.68
C ARG A 56 -13.35 1.98 1.12
N VAL A 57 -12.83 1.12 1.99
CA VAL A 57 -13.51 -0.10 2.44
C VAL A 57 -14.72 0.22 3.32
N LYS A 58 -14.65 1.29 4.13
CA LYS A 58 -15.78 1.76 4.93
C LYS A 58 -16.97 2.16 4.06
N ASN A 59 -16.70 2.77 2.90
CA ASN A 59 -17.75 3.18 1.96
C ASN A 59 -18.35 2.01 1.16
N GLU A 60 -17.60 0.89 1.05
CA GLU A 60 -18.05 -0.32 0.33
C GLU A 60 -18.89 -1.29 1.19
N GLY A 61 -18.94 -1.09 2.51
CA GLY A 61 -19.75 -1.88 3.44
C GLY A 61 -18.96 -2.91 4.27
N THR A 62 -19.67 -3.55 5.21
CA THR A 62 -19.07 -4.45 6.23
C THR A 62 -18.39 -5.69 5.65
N MET A 63 -18.93 -6.27 4.58
CA MET A 63 -18.35 -7.44 3.92
C MET A 63 -16.97 -7.12 3.30
N SER A 64 -16.82 -5.95 2.71
CA SER A 64 -15.54 -5.44 2.19
C SER A 64 -14.51 -5.26 3.30
N LEU A 65 -14.95 -4.79 4.47
CA LEU A 65 -14.10 -4.64 5.64
C LEU A 65 -13.57 -6.00 6.13
N ALA A 66 -14.43 -7.01 6.24
CA ALA A 66 -14.04 -8.36 6.63
C ALA A 66 -13.01 -8.96 5.66
N LYS A 67 -13.25 -8.87 4.36
CA LYS A 67 -12.29 -9.29 3.32
C LYS A 67 -10.96 -8.56 3.44
N ARG A 68 -10.98 -7.27 3.74
CA ARG A 68 -9.77 -6.46 3.90
C ARG A 68 -8.95 -6.88 5.11
N ILE A 69 -9.61 -7.15 6.24
CA ILE A 69 -8.95 -7.65 7.45
C ILE A 69 -8.28 -9.00 7.16
N LEU A 70 -8.98 -9.93 6.52
CA LEU A 70 -8.42 -11.23 6.14
C LEU A 70 -7.19 -11.07 5.23
N GLN A 71 -7.25 -10.19 4.26
CA GLN A 71 -6.11 -9.88 3.40
C GLN A 71 -4.91 -9.31 4.18
N GLU A 72 -5.16 -8.49 5.20
CA GLU A 72 -4.08 -7.96 6.05
C GLU A 72 -3.43 -9.07 6.89
N ILE A 73 -4.23 -9.98 7.46
CA ILE A 73 -3.70 -11.15 8.18
C ILE A 73 -2.81 -11.98 7.26
N LEU A 74 -3.27 -12.30 6.05
CA LEU A 74 -2.49 -13.05 5.07
C LEU A 74 -1.17 -12.33 4.72
N LYS A 75 -1.21 -11.03 4.51
CA LYS A 75 -0.02 -10.23 4.24
C LYS A 75 0.96 -10.21 5.42
N TRP A 76 0.46 -10.24 6.65
CA TRP A 76 1.31 -10.38 7.85
C TRP A 76 2.00 -11.74 7.87
N CYS A 77 1.29 -12.84 7.59
CA CYS A 77 1.89 -14.17 7.50
C CYS A 77 3.02 -14.20 6.45
N ILE A 78 2.75 -13.69 5.25
CA ILE A 78 3.77 -13.59 4.19
C ILE A 78 4.97 -12.74 4.62
N SER A 79 4.73 -11.63 5.31
CA SER A 79 5.80 -10.75 5.78
C SER A 79 6.69 -11.42 6.83
N LEU A 80 6.13 -12.26 7.69
CA LEU A 80 6.88 -13.04 8.67
C LEU A 80 7.73 -14.13 8.00
N VAL A 81 7.19 -14.82 7.00
CA VAL A 81 7.95 -15.79 6.19
C VAL A 81 9.13 -15.10 5.49
N LEU A 82 8.90 -13.93 4.90
CA LEU A 82 9.95 -13.14 4.26
C LEU A 82 10.99 -12.65 5.28
N LEU A 83 10.59 -12.24 6.48
CA LEU A 83 11.52 -11.87 7.55
C LEU A 83 12.44 -13.04 7.88
N PHE A 84 11.88 -14.25 8.07
CA PHE A 84 12.64 -15.44 8.35
C PHE A 84 13.60 -15.78 7.21
N TRP A 85 13.15 -15.70 5.97
CA TRP A 85 14.00 -15.88 4.79
C TRP A 85 15.16 -14.88 4.76
N TYR A 86 14.89 -13.59 4.97
CA TYR A 86 15.94 -12.57 5.02
C TYR A 86 16.89 -12.74 6.19
N PHE A 87 16.46 -13.35 7.29
CA PHE A 87 17.32 -13.71 8.39
C PHE A 87 18.32 -14.81 7.99
N ILE A 88 17.86 -15.87 7.30
CA ILE A 88 18.70 -16.95 6.80
C ILE A 88 19.80 -16.43 5.86
N ILE A 89 19.47 -15.51 4.95
CA ILE A 89 20.41 -14.96 3.99
C ILE A 89 21.21 -13.76 4.54
N LEU A 90 21.21 -13.57 5.87
CA LEU A 90 21.93 -12.52 6.59
C LEU A 90 21.63 -11.07 6.12
N LYS A 91 20.46 -10.84 5.54
CA LYS A 91 19.95 -9.53 5.11
C LYS A 91 18.81 -9.05 6.02
N TYR A 92 18.98 -9.20 7.32
CA TYR A 92 17.96 -8.93 8.34
C TYR A 92 17.39 -7.51 8.29
N GLU A 93 18.19 -6.51 7.89
CA GLU A 93 17.72 -5.12 7.74
C GLU A 93 16.55 -5.00 6.74
N LYS A 94 16.63 -5.74 5.63
CA LYS A 94 15.56 -5.76 4.63
C LYS A 94 14.29 -6.42 5.17
N GLY A 95 14.43 -7.56 5.85
CA GLY A 95 13.32 -8.24 6.50
C GLY A 95 12.65 -7.36 7.55
N TRP A 96 13.45 -6.70 8.39
CA TRP A 96 12.95 -5.77 9.40
C TRP A 96 12.19 -4.59 8.81
N MET A 97 12.66 -4.06 7.69
CA MET A 97 11.98 -2.96 7.00
C MET A 97 10.61 -3.38 6.46
N ILE A 98 10.45 -4.62 5.98
CA ILE A 98 9.16 -5.17 5.55
C ILE A 98 8.16 -5.17 6.71
N ILE A 99 8.57 -5.66 7.89
CA ILE A 99 7.72 -5.68 9.09
C ILE A 99 7.33 -4.27 9.54
N ARG A 100 8.30 -3.34 9.57
CA ARG A 100 8.02 -1.92 9.90
C ARG A 100 7.02 -1.30 8.94
N PHE A 101 7.19 -1.54 7.64
CA PHE A 101 6.26 -1.04 6.63
C PHE A 101 4.85 -1.61 6.84
N ARG A 102 4.74 -2.91 7.08
CA ARG A 102 3.46 -3.57 7.37
C ARG A 102 2.78 -2.98 8.60
N TYR A 103 3.54 -2.82 9.67
CA TYR A 103 3.05 -2.19 10.91
C TYR A 103 2.48 -0.78 10.65
N TRP A 104 3.18 0.05 9.87
CA TRP A 104 2.71 1.40 9.57
C TRP A 104 1.43 1.42 8.72
N VAL A 105 1.31 0.51 7.75
CA VAL A 105 0.07 0.35 6.96
C VAL A 105 -1.09 -0.06 7.87
N THR A 106 -0.89 -1.08 8.70
CA THR A 106 -1.90 -1.57 9.66
C THR A 106 -2.28 -0.47 10.65
N LYS A 107 -1.30 0.28 11.16
CA LYS A 107 -1.55 1.45 12.02
C LYS A 107 -2.42 2.50 11.33
N GLY A 108 -2.16 2.77 10.05
CA GLY A 108 -3.00 3.68 9.25
C GLY A 108 -4.42 3.18 9.08
N LEU A 109 -4.59 1.86 8.93
CA LEU A 109 -5.89 1.21 8.77
C LEU A 109 -6.73 1.25 10.07
N ILE A 110 -6.10 1.07 11.24
CA ILE A 110 -6.79 0.95 12.53
C ILE A 110 -6.97 2.32 13.22
N ASN A 111 -5.94 3.18 13.20
CA ASN A 111 -5.90 4.45 13.93
C ASN A 111 -6.53 5.61 13.15
N PHE A 112 -7.56 5.36 12.37
CA PHE A 112 -8.35 6.45 11.80
C PHE A 112 -9.38 6.90 12.84
N LYS A 113 -8.94 7.66 13.85
CA LYS A 113 -9.85 8.54 14.59
C LYS A 113 -10.23 9.68 13.64
N ILE A 114 -11.52 9.78 13.39
CA ILE A 114 -12.19 10.91 12.75
C ILE A 114 -11.82 12.19 13.48
#